data_dda1ed59366d370b23b855f469a4efb1
#
_entry.id   dda1ed59366d370b23b855f469a4efb1
#
_cell.length_a   1.000
_cell.length_b   1.000
_cell.length_c   1.000
_cell.angle_alpha   90.00
_cell.angle_beta   90.00
_cell.angle_gamma   90.00
#
_symmetry.space_group_name_H-M   'P 1'
#
loop_
_entity.id
_entity.type
_entity.pdbx_description
1 polymer ?
#
loop_
_entity_poly.entity_id
_entity_poly.type
_entity_poly.pdbx_seq_one_letter_code
_entity_poly.pdbx_strand_id
1 'polypeptide(L)'
;MMTSNSYWQRLKVAFQYVMPQIYLTQIAGWFAKQKWGVLTHVVIKAFAKKYNIDMSIAQKEQFSDYASFNEFFIRPLKENARPINQNPTALCLPADGRISECGHIDDNLLLQAKGHFFSLEDLLAEDKE
;
A
#
# COMPACT_ATOMS: atom_id res chain seq x y z
N MET A 1 16.12 -7.42 -31.60
CA MET A 1 14.95 -6.52 -31.60
C MET A 1 14.60 -6.16 -30.15
N MET A 2 15.42 -5.39 -29.45
CA MET A 2 15.24 -5.06 -28.03
C MET A 2 15.77 -3.64 -27.74
N THR A 3 15.19 -2.61 -28.34
CA THR A 3 15.68 -1.23 -28.11
C THR A 3 14.61 -0.14 -27.97
N SER A 4 13.35 -0.45 -28.21
CA SER A 4 12.29 0.58 -28.11
C SER A 4 11.76 0.78 -26.68
N ASN A 5 11.90 -0.22 -25.80
CA ASN A 5 11.35 -0.18 -24.45
C ASN A 5 12.21 0.66 -23.46
N SER A 6 13.50 0.78 -23.72
CA SER A 6 14.44 1.51 -22.85
C SER A 6 14.26 3.03 -22.90
N TYR A 7 13.91 3.60 -24.06
CA TYR A 7 13.75 5.04 -24.22
C TYR A 7 12.49 5.55 -23.52
N TRP A 8 11.38 4.84 -23.68
CA TRP A 8 10.11 5.16 -23.00
C TRP A 8 10.19 4.99 -21.48
N GLN A 9 10.97 4.00 -21.01
CA GLN A 9 11.21 3.83 -19.58
C GLN A 9 12.04 4.98 -19.01
N ARG A 10 13.11 5.39 -19.70
CA ARG A 10 13.93 6.56 -19.29
C ARG A 10 13.13 7.84 -19.29
N LEU A 11 12.25 8.05 -20.29
CA LEU A 11 11.39 9.22 -20.35
C LEU A 11 10.38 9.26 -19.18
N LYS A 12 9.79 8.13 -18.85
CA LYS A 12 8.89 7.99 -17.68
C LYS A 12 9.62 8.30 -16.37
N VAL A 13 10.83 7.79 -16.22
CA VAL A 13 11.66 8.05 -15.03
C VAL A 13 12.05 9.52 -14.95
N ALA A 14 12.52 10.12 -16.06
CA ALA A 14 12.87 11.54 -16.10
C ALA A 14 11.65 12.43 -15.78
N PHE A 15 10.47 12.08 -16.29
CA PHE A 15 9.22 12.77 -15.98
C PHE A 15 8.86 12.68 -14.49
N GLN A 16 9.11 11.53 -13.85
CA GLN A 16 8.90 11.36 -12.41
C GLN A 16 9.82 12.25 -11.56
N TYR A 17 11.07 12.48 -12.00
CA TYR A 17 12.01 13.36 -11.29
C TYR A 17 11.63 14.85 -11.41
N VAL A 18 11.02 15.26 -12.52
CA VAL A 18 10.60 16.65 -12.74
C VAL A 18 9.25 16.94 -12.08
N MET A 19 8.43 15.92 -11.85
CA MET A 19 7.12 16.09 -11.24
C MET A 19 7.23 16.33 -9.73
N PRO A 20 6.68 17.43 -9.21
CA PRO A 20 6.70 17.71 -7.78
C PRO A 20 5.77 16.72 -7.07
N GLN A 21 6.34 15.65 -6.54
CA GLN A 21 5.63 14.53 -5.90
C GLN A 21 4.66 14.98 -4.81
N ILE A 22 5.02 16.02 -4.06
CA ILE A 22 4.19 16.58 -2.99
C ILE A 22 2.86 17.10 -3.55
N TYR A 23 2.90 17.87 -4.64
CA TYR A 23 1.69 18.42 -5.26
C TYR A 23 0.81 17.32 -5.87
N LEU A 24 1.41 16.32 -6.50
CA LEU A 24 0.67 15.17 -7.03
C LEU A 24 -0.05 14.40 -5.92
N THR A 25 0.62 14.17 -4.80
CA THR A 25 0.03 13.50 -3.64
C THR A 25 -1.11 14.33 -3.05
N GLN A 26 -0.94 15.65 -2.94
CA GLN A 26 -1.99 16.56 -2.47
C GLN A 26 -3.20 16.55 -3.41
N ILE A 27 -2.99 16.63 -4.72
CA ILE A 27 -4.05 16.58 -5.73
C ILE A 27 -4.77 15.24 -5.67
N ALA A 28 -4.03 14.12 -5.64
CA ALA A 28 -4.62 12.79 -5.52
C ALA A 28 -5.43 12.63 -4.23
N GLY A 29 -4.91 13.14 -3.11
CA GLY A 29 -5.62 13.16 -1.84
C GLY A 29 -6.89 14.00 -1.87
N TRP A 30 -6.83 15.17 -2.55
CA TRP A 30 -8.01 16.01 -2.74
C TRP A 30 -9.07 15.27 -3.58
N PHE A 31 -8.69 14.68 -4.73
CA PHE A 31 -9.59 13.89 -5.57
C PHE A 31 -10.23 12.72 -4.80
N ALA A 32 -9.44 12.00 -4.01
CA ALA A 32 -9.91 10.86 -3.25
C ALA A 32 -10.98 11.22 -2.21
N LYS A 33 -10.98 12.46 -1.71
CA LYS A 33 -11.94 12.96 -0.73
C LYS A 33 -13.22 13.52 -1.34
N GLN A 34 -13.27 13.74 -2.67
CA GLN A 34 -14.43 14.28 -3.33
C GLN A 34 -15.61 13.31 -3.31
N LYS A 35 -16.82 13.89 -3.21
CA LYS A 35 -18.10 13.16 -3.17
C LYS A 35 -18.85 13.39 -4.47
N TRP A 36 -18.42 12.75 -5.54
CA TRP A 36 -19.01 12.91 -6.87
C TRP A 36 -20.15 11.92 -7.19
N GLY A 37 -20.72 11.31 -6.16
CA GLY A 37 -21.85 10.39 -6.31
C GLY A 37 -21.53 9.22 -7.24
N VAL A 38 -22.24 9.10 -8.34
CA VAL A 38 -22.10 7.99 -9.28
C VAL A 38 -20.67 7.81 -9.80
N LEU A 39 -19.95 8.91 -10.07
CA LEU A 39 -18.57 8.85 -10.54
C LEU A 39 -17.65 8.21 -9.49
N THR A 40 -17.84 8.57 -8.23
CA THR A 40 -17.11 7.94 -7.11
C THR A 40 -17.32 6.44 -7.07
N HIS A 41 -18.56 5.98 -7.20
CA HIS A 41 -18.88 4.55 -7.19
C HIS A 41 -18.27 3.79 -8.39
N VAL A 42 -18.24 4.41 -9.58
CA VAL A 42 -17.59 3.84 -10.76
C VAL A 42 -16.09 3.66 -10.51
N VAL A 43 -15.43 4.68 -9.98
CA VAL A 43 -14.00 4.63 -9.65
C VAL A 43 -13.71 3.55 -8.59
N ILE A 44 -14.50 3.51 -7.52
CA ILE A 44 -14.37 2.49 -6.46
C ILE A 44 -14.52 1.08 -7.04
N LYS A 45 -15.55 0.85 -7.86
CA LYS A 45 -15.83 -0.46 -8.49
C LYS A 45 -14.71 -0.88 -9.43
N ALA A 46 -14.20 0.04 -10.24
CA ALA A 46 -13.07 -0.23 -11.14
C ALA A 46 -11.81 -0.58 -10.37
N PHE A 47 -11.52 0.16 -9.29
CA PHE A 47 -10.39 -0.10 -8.41
C PHE A 47 -10.51 -1.46 -7.70
N ALA A 48 -11.67 -1.75 -7.10
CA ALA A 48 -11.93 -3.00 -6.41
C ALA A 48 -11.77 -4.21 -7.35
N LYS A 49 -12.27 -4.10 -8.58
CA LYS A 49 -12.11 -5.14 -9.61
C LYS A 49 -10.65 -5.30 -10.03
N LYS A 50 -9.92 -4.19 -10.24
CA LYS A 50 -8.51 -4.22 -10.67
C LYS A 50 -7.60 -4.91 -9.65
N TYR A 51 -7.85 -4.65 -8.37
CA TYR A 51 -7.03 -5.17 -7.26
C TYR A 51 -7.65 -6.39 -6.56
N ASN A 52 -8.75 -6.93 -7.13
CA ASN A 52 -9.45 -8.10 -6.61
C ASN A 52 -9.79 -7.99 -5.12
N ILE A 53 -10.36 -6.84 -4.72
CA ILE A 53 -10.66 -6.53 -3.33
C ILE A 53 -11.90 -7.30 -2.90
N ASP A 54 -11.76 -8.09 -1.84
CA ASP A 54 -12.88 -8.78 -1.21
C ASP A 54 -13.66 -7.81 -0.31
N MET A 55 -14.90 -7.55 -0.69
CA MET A 55 -15.81 -6.68 0.06
C MET A 55 -16.59 -7.43 1.15
N SER A 56 -16.59 -8.75 1.14
CA SER A 56 -17.34 -9.55 2.13
C SER A 56 -16.84 -9.35 3.57
N ILE A 57 -15.56 -8.98 3.71
CA ILE A 57 -14.92 -8.70 5.00
C ILE A 57 -15.06 -7.26 5.47
N ALA A 58 -15.56 -6.35 4.62
CA ALA A 58 -15.78 -4.95 4.98
C ALA A 58 -17.07 -4.79 5.79
N GLN A 59 -17.13 -3.81 6.71
CA GLN A 59 -18.35 -3.50 7.44
C GLN A 59 -19.47 -3.05 6.50
N LYS A 60 -19.13 -2.24 5.48
CA LYS A 60 -20.02 -1.82 4.40
C LYS A 60 -19.66 -2.61 3.16
N GLU A 61 -20.51 -3.52 2.73
CA GLU A 61 -20.24 -4.41 1.59
C GLU A 61 -20.56 -3.77 0.23
N GLN A 62 -21.48 -2.80 0.21
CA GLN A 62 -21.91 -2.15 -1.03
C GLN A 62 -20.99 -0.96 -1.38
N PHE A 63 -20.60 -0.87 -2.65
CA PHE A 63 -19.80 0.27 -3.12
C PHE A 63 -20.55 1.60 -3.01
N SER A 64 -21.89 1.56 -3.05
CA SER A 64 -22.77 2.73 -2.89
C SER A 64 -22.75 3.34 -1.48
N ASP A 65 -22.30 2.60 -0.48
CA ASP A 65 -22.30 3.04 0.92
C ASP A 65 -21.12 3.98 1.25
N TYR A 66 -20.23 4.16 0.28
CA TYR A 66 -19.06 5.02 0.43
C TYR A 66 -19.25 6.34 -0.31
N ALA A 67 -19.23 7.43 0.44
CA ALA A 67 -19.42 8.77 -0.14
C ALA A 67 -18.22 9.25 -0.95
N SER A 68 -17.02 8.77 -0.64
CA SER A 68 -15.76 9.12 -1.32
C SER A 68 -14.85 7.92 -1.51
N PHE A 69 -13.90 8.03 -2.44
CA PHE A 69 -12.88 6.99 -2.62
C PHE A 69 -12.01 6.82 -1.37
N ASN A 70 -11.72 7.92 -0.67
CA ASN A 70 -10.95 7.87 0.58
C ASN A 70 -11.68 7.05 1.66
N GLU A 71 -12.99 7.25 1.82
CA GLU A 71 -13.79 6.45 2.78
C GLU A 71 -13.74 4.97 2.45
N PHE A 72 -13.86 4.61 1.17
CA PHE A 72 -13.70 3.24 0.72
C PHE A 72 -12.29 2.69 0.98
N PHE A 73 -11.26 3.50 0.75
CA PHE A 73 -9.87 3.06 0.88
C PHE A 73 -9.50 2.73 2.34
N ILE A 74 -9.98 3.54 3.30
CA ILE A 74 -9.77 3.35 4.74
C ILE A 74 -10.91 2.58 5.42
N ARG A 75 -11.71 1.83 4.65
CA ARG A 75 -12.90 1.15 5.16
C ARG A 75 -12.61 0.27 6.37
N PRO A 76 -13.44 0.34 7.42
CA PRO A 76 -13.34 -0.59 8.55
C PRO A 76 -13.72 -2.01 8.11
N LEU A 77 -13.07 -2.99 8.70
CA LEU A 77 -13.37 -4.40 8.54
C LEU A 77 -14.40 -4.86 9.58
N LYS A 78 -15.09 -5.96 9.29
CA LYS A 78 -15.93 -6.66 10.26
C LYS A 78 -15.10 -7.15 11.44
N GLU A 79 -15.72 -7.27 12.58
CA GLU A 79 -15.12 -7.96 13.72
C GLU A 79 -14.71 -9.37 13.31
N ASN A 80 -13.54 -9.80 13.76
CA ASN A 80 -12.94 -11.09 13.42
C ASN A 80 -12.53 -11.31 11.94
N ALA A 81 -12.60 -10.29 11.08
CA ALA A 81 -12.07 -10.39 9.72
C ALA A 81 -10.54 -10.60 9.71
N ARG A 82 -9.87 -10.18 10.78
CA ARG A 82 -8.42 -10.38 11.02
C ARG A 82 -8.22 -10.84 12.46
N PRO A 83 -8.43 -12.14 12.77
CA PRO A 83 -8.24 -12.65 14.12
C PRO A 83 -6.76 -12.58 14.51
N ILE A 84 -6.49 -12.01 15.69
CA ILE A 84 -5.15 -11.96 16.27
C ILE A 84 -4.90 -13.26 17.03
N ASN A 85 -3.77 -13.90 16.76
CA ASN A 85 -3.37 -15.10 17.49
C ASN A 85 -3.12 -14.75 18.97
N GLN A 86 -3.82 -15.44 19.87
CA GLN A 86 -3.72 -15.21 21.32
C GLN A 86 -2.53 -15.94 21.99
N ASN A 87 -1.77 -16.72 21.22
CA ASN A 87 -0.60 -17.38 21.77
C ASN A 87 0.49 -16.32 22.07
N PRO A 88 0.96 -16.21 23.33
CA PRO A 88 1.95 -15.21 23.73
C PRO A 88 3.31 -15.38 23.04
N THR A 89 3.58 -16.55 22.47
CA THR A 89 4.83 -16.82 21.72
C THR A 89 4.68 -16.58 20.20
N ALA A 90 3.50 -16.20 19.72
CA ALA A 90 3.27 -15.94 18.32
C ALA A 90 3.50 -14.45 18.00
N LEU A 91 4.33 -14.18 17.00
CA LEU A 91 4.49 -12.86 16.43
C LEU A 91 3.46 -12.66 15.33
N CYS A 92 2.51 -11.73 15.52
CA CYS A 92 1.54 -11.38 14.51
C CYS A 92 2.12 -10.31 13.57
N LEU A 93 1.87 -10.47 12.27
CA LEU A 93 2.21 -9.44 11.30
C LEU A 93 1.29 -8.22 11.47
N PRO A 94 1.83 -6.99 11.46
CA PRO A 94 1.05 -5.77 11.70
C PRO A 94 0.16 -5.37 10.53
N ALA A 95 0.36 -5.94 9.35
CA ALA A 95 -0.39 -5.62 8.14
C ALA A 95 -0.51 -6.83 7.22
N ASP A 96 -1.56 -6.83 6.39
CA ASP A 96 -1.68 -7.78 5.30
C ASP A 96 -0.60 -7.52 4.26
N GLY A 97 0.08 -8.58 3.79
CA GLY A 97 1.13 -8.45 2.83
C GLY A 97 1.59 -9.78 2.26
N ARG A 98 2.59 -9.72 1.41
CA ARG A 98 3.27 -10.89 0.87
C ARG A 98 4.70 -10.89 1.39
N ILE A 99 5.10 -12.00 2.01
CA ILE A 99 6.48 -12.19 2.41
C ILE A 99 7.30 -12.37 1.14
N SER A 100 8.24 -11.46 0.91
CA SER A 100 9.17 -11.52 -0.22
C SER A 100 10.45 -12.26 0.13
N GLU A 101 10.92 -12.07 1.36
CA GLU A 101 12.12 -12.70 1.89
C GLU A 101 11.94 -13.03 3.36
N CYS A 102 12.54 -14.13 3.82
CA CYS A 102 12.70 -14.42 5.23
C CYS A 102 13.99 -15.26 5.42
N GLY A 103 14.71 -15.05 6.52
CA GLY A 103 15.97 -15.76 6.78
C GLY A 103 16.57 -15.35 8.12
N HIS A 104 17.78 -15.85 8.38
CA HIS A 104 18.56 -15.41 9.52
C HIS A 104 19.19 -14.05 9.25
N ILE A 105 19.44 -13.30 10.31
CA ILE A 105 20.18 -12.05 10.26
C ILE A 105 21.65 -12.41 10.49
N ASP A 106 22.49 -12.18 9.49
CA ASP A 106 23.92 -12.40 9.56
C ASP A 106 24.61 -11.02 9.67
N ASP A 107 25.54 -10.89 10.60
CA ASP A 107 26.37 -9.69 10.79
C ASP A 107 25.60 -8.35 10.83
N ASN A 108 24.44 -8.31 11.50
CA ASN A 108 23.60 -7.10 11.63
C ASN A 108 23.03 -6.58 10.28
N LEU A 109 23.19 -7.32 9.18
CA LEU A 109 22.60 -6.98 7.89
C LEU A 109 21.20 -7.59 7.78
N LEU A 110 20.22 -6.71 7.58
CA LEU A 110 18.87 -7.11 7.27
C LEU A 110 18.68 -7.34 5.78
N LEU A 111 17.63 -8.09 5.48
CA LEU A 111 17.20 -8.41 4.15
C LEU A 111 17.02 -7.16 3.29
N GLN A 112 17.38 -7.28 2.01
CA GLN A 112 17.21 -6.24 1.03
C GLN A 112 15.73 -5.96 0.76
N ALA A 113 15.32 -4.70 0.94
CA ALA A 113 14.02 -4.24 0.51
C ALA A 113 14.16 -3.09 -0.48
N LYS A 114 13.48 -3.18 -1.61
CA LYS A 114 13.48 -2.15 -2.67
C LYS A 114 14.87 -1.74 -3.16
N GLY A 115 15.83 -2.67 -3.18
CA GLY A 115 17.20 -2.41 -3.61
C GLY A 115 18.10 -1.76 -2.56
N HIS A 116 17.67 -1.66 -1.32
CA HIS A 116 18.44 -1.13 -0.21
C HIS A 116 18.68 -2.21 0.86
N PHE A 117 19.87 -2.20 1.44
CA PHE A 117 20.21 -2.98 2.62
C PHE A 117 19.97 -2.09 3.85
N PHE A 118 19.44 -2.70 4.90
CA PHE A 118 19.21 -2.03 6.17
C PHE A 118 20.00 -2.75 7.25
N SER A 119 20.58 -2.01 8.20
CA SER A 119 21.08 -2.60 9.42
C SER A 119 19.92 -2.82 10.41
N LEU A 120 20.07 -3.78 11.30
CA LEU A 120 19.08 -4.01 12.35
C LEU A 120 18.95 -2.79 13.28
N GLU A 121 20.08 -2.17 13.60
CA GLU A 121 20.16 -0.96 14.44
C GLU A 121 19.39 0.20 13.82
N ASP A 122 19.62 0.47 12.54
CA ASP A 122 18.90 1.57 11.83
C ASP A 122 17.39 1.31 11.75
N LEU A 123 16.98 0.04 11.61
CA LEU A 123 15.57 -0.30 11.51
C LEU A 123 14.85 -0.19 12.86
N LEU A 124 15.51 -0.58 13.95
CA LEU A 124 14.95 -0.51 15.29
C LEU A 124 15.08 0.89 15.91
N ALA A 125 15.73 1.83 15.22
CA ALA A 125 15.99 3.18 15.70
C ALA A 125 16.58 3.17 17.13
N GLU A 126 17.55 2.29 17.37
CA GLU A 126 18.22 2.24 18.65
C GLU A 126 18.97 3.56 18.84
N ASP A 127 18.51 4.37 19.82
CA ASP A 127 19.17 5.60 20.19
C ASP A 127 20.59 5.25 20.66
N LYS A 128 21.57 5.72 19.90
CA LYS A 128 22.97 5.66 20.32
C LYS A 128 23.12 6.67 21.46
N GLU A 129 22.94 6.22 22.70
CA GLU A 129 23.42 6.95 23.89
C GLU A 129 24.94 7.04 23.88
#